data_8bdec5b972a1828688497f43921b455b
#
_entry.id   8bdec5b972a1828688497f43921b455b
#
_cell.length_a   1.000
_cell.length_b   1.000
_cell.length_c   1.000
_cell.angle_alpha   90.00
_cell.angle_beta   90.00
_cell.angle_gamma   90.00
#
_symmetry.space_group_name_H-M   'P 1'
#
loop_
_entity.id
_entity.type
_entity.pdbx_description
1 polymer ?
#
loop_
_entity_poly.entity_id
_entity_poly.type
_entity_poly.pdbx_seq_one_letter_code
_entity_poly.pdbx_strand_id
1 'polypeptide(L)'
;TSYDKFIRTTDDYHEKQVQKIFKKLYDQGDIYKGSYEGMYCTPCESFWTESQLVDGKCPDCGREVKPAKEEAYFFRMSKYADRLIEHINTHPEFIQPVSRKNEMMNNFLLPGLQDLCVSRTSFKWGIPVDFDDKHIVYVWLDALTNYITGIGYDADGNSSEQYKKFWPADLHLIGKDIIRFHTIYWPIFLMALGEPLPKQVFGHPWLLQGDGKMSKSKGNVIYADDLVDMFGVDAVRYFVLHEMPFENDGVISWELMVERMNSDLANTLGNLVNRTIAMSNKYFGGNVAKTGADTTGAGTDENGASLDFDAELKAVVTGTKARVEDKMKTLHVADA
;
A
#
# COMPACT_ATOMS: atom_id res chain seq x y z
N THR A 1 0.83 -2.11 -17.19
CA THR A 1 1.46 -1.37 -16.07
C THR A 1 2.91 -1.14 -16.40
N SER A 2 3.37 0.10 -16.31
CA SER A 2 4.79 0.45 -16.46
C SER A 2 5.44 0.57 -15.08
N TYR A 3 6.63 0.06 -14.94
CA TYR A 3 7.51 0.22 -13.78
C TYR A 3 8.94 0.44 -14.27
N ASP A 4 9.73 1.20 -13.53
CA ASP A 4 11.10 1.53 -13.94
C ASP A 4 12.09 0.45 -13.51
N LYS A 5 11.79 -0.26 -12.41
CA LYS A 5 12.63 -1.34 -11.92
C LYS A 5 11.82 -2.44 -11.25
N PHE A 6 12.26 -3.65 -11.45
CA PHE A 6 11.80 -4.87 -10.79
C PHE A 6 12.96 -5.49 -10.03
N ILE A 7 12.72 -5.98 -8.80
CA ILE A 7 13.72 -6.66 -7.97
C ILE A 7 13.13 -7.97 -7.44
N ARG A 8 13.99 -8.97 -7.31
CA ARG A 8 13.71 -10.20 -6.59
C ARG A 8 14.60 -10.28 -5.35
N THR A 9 14.06 -10.75 -4.25
CA THR A 9 14.84 -10.96 -3.02
C THR A 9 15.85 -12.12 -3.13
N THR A 10 15.82 -12.82 -4.28
CA THR A 10 16.83 -13.82 -4.69
C THR A 10 17.91 -13.26 -5.60
N ASP A 11 17.94 -11.95 -5.82
CA ASP A 11 19.02 -11.34 -6.60
C ASP A 11 20.30 -11.30 -5.78
N ASP A 12 21.42 -11.76 -6.34
CA ASP A 12 22.70 -11.86 -5.65
C ASP A 12 23.15 -10.58 -4.95
N TYR A 13 22.89 -9.43 -5.59
CA TYR A 13 23.20 -8.13 -5.00
C TYR A 13 22.38 -7.88 -3.73
N HIS A 14 21.08 -8.16 -3.79
CA HIS A 14 20.20 -8.00 -2.65
C HIS A 14 20.61 -8.89 -1.47
N GLU A 15 20.83 -10.18 -1.72
CA GLU A 15 21.25 -11.14 -0.69
C GLU A 15 22.54 -10.69 0.01
N LYS A 16 23.54 -10.26 -0.77
CA LYS A 16 24.80 -9.74 -0.21
C LYS A 16 24.60 -8.49 0.63
N GLN A 17 23.73 -7.57 0.20
CA GLN A 17 23.47 -6.36 0.97
C GLN A 17 22.70 -6.69 2.26
N VAL A 18 21.75 -7.61 2.23
CA VAL A 18 21.04 -8.08 3.44
C VAL A 18 22.02 -8.67 4.45
N GLN A 19 22.96 -9.49 4.01
CA GLN A 19 24.01 -10.04 4.88
C GLN A 19 24.86 -8.95 5.53
N LYS A 20 25.29 -7.95 4.73
CA LYS A 20 26.07 -6.80 5.23
C LYS A 20 25.25 -5.95 6.21
N ILE A 21 23.97 -5.70 5.92
CA ILE A 21 23.06 -4.98 6.81
C ILE A 21 22.91 -5.73 8.13
N PHE A 22 22.66 -7.03 8.09
CA PHE A 22 22.53 -7.85 9.29
C PHE A 22 23.82 -7.79 10.14
N LYS A 23 24.97 -7.94 9.50
CA LYS A 23 26.28 -7.84 10.16
C LYS A 23 26.52 -6.47 10.78
N LYS A 24 26.23 -5.39 10.05
CA LYS A 24 26.34 -4.00 10.55
C LYS A 24 25.48 -3.79 11.79
N LEU A 25 24.20 -4.21 11.75
CA LEU A 25 23.29 -4.11 12.88
C LEU A 25 23.73 -4.96 14.08
N TYR A 26 24.37 -6.11 13.84
CA TYR A 26 24.94 -6.95 14.86
C TYR A 26 26.17 -6.30 15.49
N ASP A 27 27.11 -5.81 14.70
CA ASP A 27 28.36 -5.20 15.17
C ASP A 27 28.11 -3.93 16.00
N GLN A 28 27.05 -3.18 15.69
CA GLN A 28 26.65 -1.99 16.48
C GLN A 28 25.78 -2.32 17.71
N GLY A 29 25.47 -3.61 17.93
CA GLY A 29 24.73 -4.09 19.10
C GLY A 29 23.20 -3.90 19.01
N ASP A 30 22.67 -3.58 17.84
CA ASP A 30 21.22 -3.53 17.60
C ASP A 30 20.63 -4.91 17.37
N ILE A 31 21.42 -5.85 16.87
CA ILE A 31 21.10 -7.28 16.83
C ILE A 31 21.93 -8.00 17.88
N TYR A 32 21.31 -8.91 18.62
CA TYR A 32 21.95 -9.75 19.62
C TYR A 32 21.43 -11.18 19.57
N LYS A 33 22.25 -12.13 19.99
CA LYS A 33 21.89 -13.55 20.07
C LYS A 33 21.18 -13.85 21.38
N GLY A 34 20.07 -14.55 21.29
CA GLY A 34 19.28 -14.95 22.46
C GLY A 34 18.55 -16.26 22.20
N SER A 35 17.75 -16.70 23.16
CA SER A 35 16.85 -17.83 22.97
C SER A 35 15.40 -17.37 23.13
N TYR A 36 14.55 -17.83 22.27
CA TYR A 36 13.11 -17.64 22.35
C TYR A 36 12.46 -18.92 22.88
N GLU A 37 11.66 -18.76 23.90
CA GLU A 37 10.77 -19.81 24.40
C GLU A 37 9.34 -19.30 24.24
N GLY A 38 8.50 -20.02 23.55
CA GLY A 38 7.12 -19.62 23.33
C GLY A 38 6.30 -20.68 22.63
N MET A 39 5.07 -20.35 22.33
CA MET A 39 4.14 -21.21 21.62
C MET A 39 4.29 -20.97 20.11
N TYR A 40 4.81 -21.95 19.39
CA TYR A 40 5.09 -21.87 17.96
C TYR A 40 3.94 -22.39 17.13
N CYS A 41 3.48 -21.59 16.18
CA CYS A 41 2.53 -21.99 15.15
C CYS A 41 3.29 -22.37 13.87
N THR A 42 3.37 -23.64 13.56
CA THR A 42 4.08 -24.14 12.37
C THR A 42 3.52 -23.57 11.05
N PRO A 43 2.18 -23.47 10.86
CA PRO A 43 1.65 -22.96 9.59
C PRO A 43 1.81 -21.44 9.37
N CYS A 44 1.92 -20.67 10.46
CA CYS A 44 2.16 -19.22 10.40
C CYS A 44 3.63 -18.86 10.60
N GLU A 45 4.47 -19.86 10.93
CA GLU A 45 5.88 -19.68 11.26
C GLU A 45 6.13 -18.59 12.30
N SER A 46 5.20 -18.46 13.26
CA SER A 46 5.16 -17.39 14.25
C SER A 46 5.18 -17.93 15.66
N PHE A 47 5.93 -17.24 16.52
CA PHE A 47 5.92 -17.46 17.95
C PHE A 47 4.92 -16.53 18.62
N TRP A 48 4.30 -17.04 19.67
CA TRP A 48 3.32 -16.34 20.49
C TRP A 48 3.64 -16.56 21.98
N THR A 49 3.41 -15.56 22.79
CA THR A 49 3.34 -15.75 24.23
C THR A 49 2.01 -16.40 24.59
N GLU A 50 1.93 -17.08 25.72
CA GLU A 50 0.68 -17.69 26.18
C GLU A 50 -0.47 -16.68 26.27
N SER A 51 -0.16 -15.44 26.67
CA SER A 51 -1.13 -14.35 26.79
C SER A 51 -1.66 -13.82 25.43
N GLN A 52 -0.98 -14.11 24.34
CA GLN A 52 -1.38 -13.71 23.00
C GLN A 52 -2.26 -14.75 22.29
N LEU A 53 -2.34 -15.97 22.84
CA LEU A 53 -3.17 -17.02 22.29
C LEU A 53 -4.65 -16.70 22.45
N VAL A 54 -5.44 -17.05 21.45
CA VAL A 54 -6.91 -16.99 21.51
C VAL A 54 -7.41 -18.43 21.69
N ASP A 55 -8.02 -18.71 22.84
CA ASP A 55 -8.47 -20.06 23.22
C ASP A 55 -7.36 -21.11 23.14
N GLY A 56 -6.12 -20.74 23.51
CA GLY A 56 -4.96 -21.63 23.44
C GLY A 56 -4.43 -21.91 22.03
N LYS A 57 -4.90 -21.15 21.03
CA LYS A 57 -4.56 -21.31 19.60
C LYS A 57 -3.91 -20.07 19.03
N CYS A 58 -3.29 -20.25 17.87
CA CYS A 58 -2.70 -19.15 17.12
C CYS A 58 -3.72 -18.04 16.79
N PRO A 59 -3.49 -16.79 17.17
CA PRO A 59 -4.43 -15.71 16.91
C PRO A 59 -4.62 -15.40 15.42
N ASP A 60 -3.60 -15.68 14.58
CA ASP A 60 -3.66 -15.39 13.15
C ASP A 60 -4.46 -16.43 12.35
N CYS A 61 -4.33 -17.72 12.69
CA CYS A 61 -4.91 -18.79 11.87
C CYS A 61 -5.83 -19.75 12.63
N GLY A 62 -5.96 -19.62 13.95
CA GLY A 62 -6.81 -20.45 14.80
C GLY A 62 -6.32 -21.89 14.98
N ARG A 63 -5.10 -22.24 14.53
CA ARG A 63 -4.55 -23.62 14.61
C ARG A 63 -3.82 -23.82 15.94
N GLU A 64 -3.60 -25.10 16.28
CA GLU A 64 -2.84 -25.48 17.48
C GLU A 64 -1.40 -24.98 17.41
N VAL A 65 -0.88 -24.57 18.55
CA VAL A 65 0.50 -24.17 18.75
C VAL A 65 1.21 -25.16 19.65
N LYS A 66 2.55 -25.23 19.54
CA LYS A 66 3.37 -26.15 20.34
C LYS A 66 4.44 -25.35 21.09
N PRO A 67 4.79 -25.71 22.34
CA PRO A 67 5.94 -25.15 23.01
C PRO A 67 7.20 -25.39 22.18
N ALA A 68 7.97 -24.34 21.93
CA ALA A 68 9.23 -24.43 21.22
C ALA A 68 10.25 -23.50 21.86
N LYS A 69 11.51 -23.93 21.83
CA LYS A 69 12.66 -23.15 22.22
C LYS A 69 13.62 -23.13 21.04
N GLU A 70 13.97 -21.95 20.57
CA GLU A 70 14.88 -21.77 19.45
C GLU A 70 15.92 -20.71 19.79
N GLU A 71 17.18 -20.98 19.49
CA GLU A 71 18.22 -19.96 19.47
C GLU A 71 17.97 -19.06 18.27
N ALA A 72 17.98 -17.76 18.49
CA ALA A 72 17.71 -16.78 17.42
C ALA A 72 18.44 -15.46 17.67
N TYR A 73 18.56 -14.68 16.63
CA TYR A 73 18.98 -13.29 16.70
C TYR A 73 17.76 -12.38 16.85
N PHE A 74 17.89 -11.38 17.73
CA PHE A 74 16.85 -10.40 18.05
C PHE A 74 17.33 -9.00 17.72
N PHE A 75 16.46 -8.21 17.10
CA PHE A 75 16.68 -6.79 16.86
C PHE A 75 16.01 -5.97 17.98
N ARG A 76 16.75 -4.99 18.53
CA ARG A 76 16.30 -4.12 19.64
C ARG A 76 15.32 -3.05 19.16
N MET A 77 14.08 -3.45 18.89
CA MET A 77 13.01 -2.53 18.47
C MET A 77 12.74 -1.45 19.52
N SER A 78 12.76 -1.84 20.79
CA SER A 78 12.50 -0.96 21.93
C SER A 78 13.43 0.26 22.00
N LYS A 79 14.69 0.11 21.56
CA LYS A 79 15.67 1.20 21.51
C LYS A 79 15.23 2.41 20.65
N TYR A 80 14.39 2.16 19.67
CA TYR A 80 13.97 3.16 18.66
C TYR A 80 12.52 3.60 18.80
N ALA A 81 11.76 3.01 19.75
CA ALA A 81 10.32 3.25 19.89
C ALA A 81 9.96 4.72 20.09
N ASP A 82 10.61 5.39 21.06
CA ASP A 82 10.33 6.79 21.37
C ASP A 82 10.64 7.72 20.18
N ARG A 83 11.74 7.46 19.48
CA ARG A 83 12.11 8.22 18.29
C ARG A 83 11.12 8.05 17.16
N LEU A 84 10.57 6.85 16.98
CA LEU A 84 9.53 6.60 15.99
C LEU A 84 8.20 7.27 16.37
N ILE A 85 7.81 7.21 17.65
CA ILE A 85 6.63 7.89 18.17
C ILE A 85 6.73 9.40 17.93
N GLU A 86 7.88 10.00 18.22
CA GLU A 86 8.14 11.42 17.96
C GLU A 86 8.01 11.73 16.47
N HIS A 87 8.61 10.92 15.60
CA HIS A 87 8.50 11.09 14.16
C HIS A 87 7.04 11.05 13.68
N ILE A 88 6.26 10.07 14.10
CA ILE A 88 4.84 9.94 13.73
C ILE A 88 4.02 11.14 14.22
N ASN A 89 4.33 11.67 15.39
CA ASN A 89 3.61 12.82 15.95
C ASN A 89 3.96 14.14 15.28
N THR A 90 5.18 14.29 14.80
CA THR A 90 5.67 15.49 14.12
C THR A 90 5.44 15.49 12.61
N HIS A 91 5.10 14.33 12.03
CA HIS A 91 4.83 14.13 10.60
C HIS A 91 3.45 13.47 10.41
N PRO A 92 2.36 14.26 10.48
CA PRO A 92 1.00 13.72 10.41
C PRO A 92 0.67 13.02 9.08
N GLU A 93 1.42 13.35 8.01
CA GLU A 93 1.33 12.73 6.69
C GLU A 93 1.98 11.36 6.60
N PHE A 94 2.85 11.00 7.55
CA PHE A 94 3.71 9.80 7.47
C PHE A 94 2.92 8.50 7.35
N ILE A 95 1.83 8.33 8.12
CA ILE A 95 0.98 7.14 8.06
C ILE A 95 -0.44 7.55 7.65
N GLN A 96 -0.88 7.03 6.50
CA GLN A 96 -2.20 7.28 5.96
C GLN A 96 -2.90 5.95 5.61
N PRO A 97 -4.24 5.87 5.73
CA PRO A 97 -5.16 6.82 6.41
C PRO A 97 -4.90 6.99 7.91
N VAL A 98 -5.48 8.02 8.52
CA VAL A 98 -5.29 8.33 9.95
C VAL A 98 -5.72 7.19 10.87
N SER A 99 -6.73 6.41 10.48
CA SER A 99 -7.15 5.21 11.23
C SER A 99 -6.00 4.21 11.37
N ARG A 100 -5.16 4.06 10.35
CA ARG A 100 -3.98 3.17 10.39
C ARG A 100 -2.90 3.72 11.31
N LYS A 101 -2.68 5.05 11.32
CA LYS A 101 -1.82 5.70 12.33
C LYS A 101 -2.30 5.36 13.74
N ASN A 102 -3.58 5.56 14.02
CA ASN A 102 -4.14 5.32 15.34
C ASN A 102 -4.02 3.84 15.76
N GLU A 103 -4.25 2.91 14.83
CA GLU A 103 -4.08 1.48 15.07
C GLU A 103 -2.62 1.15 15.46
N MET A 104 -1.64 1.65 14.71
CA MET A 104 -0.23 1.39 14.98
C MET A 104 0.23 2.01 16.31
N MET A 105 -0.19 3.23 16.58
CA MET A 105 0.13 3.91 17.84
C MET A 105 -0.45 3.17 19.04
N ASN A 106 -1.77 2.92 19.04
CA ASN A 106 -2.47 2.41 20.21
C ASN A 106 -2.21 0.91 20.47
N ASN A 107 -2.08 0.10 19.41
CA ASN A 107 -1.98 -1.34 19.59
C ASN A 107 -0.54 -1.83 19.70
N PHE A 108 0.46 -1.07 19.22
CA PHE A 108 1.83 -1.54 19.15
C PHE A 108 2.84 -0.61 19.81
N LEU A 109 2.81 0.69 19.53
CA LEU A 109 3.85 1.62 19.97
C LEU A 109 3.67 2.05 21.42
N LEU A 110 2.49 2.52 21.80
CA LEU A 110 2.21 3.01 23.15
C LEU A 110 2.24 1.92 24.23
N PRO A 111 1.84 0.66 23.96
CA PRO A 111 2.02 -0.44 24.91
C PRO A 111 3.47 -0.86 25.11
N GLY A 112 4.38 -0.42 24.24
CA GLY A 112 5.79 -0.78 24.23
C GLY A 112 6.12 -1.88 23.21
N LEU A 113 7.22 -1.67 22.47
CA LEU A 113 7.68 -2.64 21.47
C LEU A 113 8.50 -3.74 22.13
N GLN A 114 8.22 -4.98 21.72
CA GLN A 114 9.07 -6.14 21.99
C GLN A 114 10.19 -6.20 20.95
N ASP A 115 11.36 -6.73 21.34
CA ASP A 115 12.44 -6.97 20.40
C ASP A 115 12.03 -8.02 19.37
N LEU A 116 12.41 -7.78 18.12
CA LEU A 116 11.99 -8.60 16.99
C LEU A 116 12.97 -9.74 16.73
N CYS A 117 12.47 -10.96 16.67
CA CYS A 117 13.25 -12.09 16.19
C CYS A 117 13.56 -11.93 14.69
N VAL A 118 14.84 -11.84 14.34
CA VAL A 118 15.30 -11.55 12.95
C VAL A 118 16.08 -12.70 12.32
N SER A 119 16.06 -13.89 12.92
CA SER A 119 16.62 -15.09 12.30
C SER A 119 15.79 -16.33 12.59
N ARG A 120 16.03 -17.40 11.83
CA ARG A 120 15.43 -18.73 11.99
C ARG A 120 16.48 -19.80 11.83
N THR A 121 16.29 -20.94 12.53
CA THR A 121 17.11 -22.16 12.36
C THR A 121 16.28 -23.36 11.89
N SER A 122 14.96 -23.24 11.88
CA SER A 122 14.02 -24.34 11.59
C SER A 122 14.00 -24.77 10.13
N PHE A 123 14.49 -23.94 9.21
CA PHE A 123 14.62 -24.25 7.79
C PHE A 123 15.91 -23.66 7.19
N LYS A 124 16.31 -24.14 6.00
CA LYS A 124 17.56 -23.75 5.36
C LYS A 124 17.39 -22.88 4.10
N TRP A 125 16.17 -22.65 3.66
CA TRP A 125 15.91 -21.78 2.52
C TRP A 125 15.85 -20.32 2.96
N GLY A 126 16.56 -19.45 2.28
CA GLY A 126 16.63 -18.01 2.55
C GLY A 126 18.07 -17.52 2.61
N ILE A 127 18.26 -16.27 3.00
CA ILE A 127 19.58 -15.62 3.08
C ILE A 127 20.29 -16.07 4.35
N PRO A 128 21.44 -16.77 4.29
CA PRO A 128 22.17 -17.19 5.47
C PRO A 128 22.82 -16.00 6.16
N VAL A 129 22.91 -16.05 7.48
CA VAL A 129 23.74 -15.13 8.26
C VAL A 129 25.21 -15.51 8.01
N ASP A 130 25.98 -14.62 7.40
CA ASP A 130 27.33 -14.93 6.87
C ASP A 130 28.36 -15.38 7.94
N PHE A 131 28.18 -14.96 9.19
CA PHE A 131 29.04 -15.32 10.34
C PHE A 131 28.43 -16.43 11.23
N ASP A 132 27.23 -16.93 10.91
CA ASP A 132 26.57 -18.03 11.64
C ASP A 132 25.61 -18.79 10.70
N ASP A 133 26.16 -19.77 9.99
CA ASP A 133 25.49 -20.54 8.91
C ASP A 133 24.31 -21.40 9.37
N LYS A 134 24.11 -21.53 10.69
CA LYS A 134 22.92 -22.17 11.27
C LYS A 134 21.67 -21.33 11.15
N HIS A 135 21.83 -20.02 10.98
CA HIS A 135 20.74 -19.06 10.96
C HIS A 135 20.47 -18.52 9.55
N ILE A 136 19.20 -18.41 9.25
CA ILE A 136 18.66 -17.73 8.06
C ILE A 136 18.04 -16.41 8.49
N VAL A 137 18.26 -15.35 7.72
CA VAL A 137 17.67 -14.03 7.99
C VAL A 137 16.15 -14.12 7.89
N TYR A 138 15.47 -13.51 8.84
CA TYR A 138 14.00 -13.47 8.86
C TYR A 138 13.43 -12.62 7.74
N VAL A 139 12.34 -13.12 7.15
CA VAL A 139 11.72 -12.59 5.95
C VAL A 139 11.50 -11.07 5.95
N TRP A 140 11.13 -10.47 7.07
CA TRP A 140 10.84 -9.03 7.08
C TRP A 140 12.08 -8.14 7.10
N LEU A 141 13.20 -8.58 7.65
CA LEU A 141 14.45 -7.84 7.48
C LEU A 141 14.95 -7.94 6.02
N ASP A 142 14.83 -9.11 5.42
CA ASP A 142 15.10 -9.36 4.01
C ASP A 142 14.16 -8.53 3.11
N ALA A 143 12.86 -8.79 3.21
CA ALA A 143 11.86 -8.20 2.32
C ALA A 143 11.82 -6.66 2.34
N LEU A 144 11.96 -6.03 3.51
CA LEU A 144 11.88 -4.57 3.62
C LEU A 144 13.12 -3.86 3.04
N THR A 145 14.29 -4.47 3.17
CA THR A 145 15.51 -3.88 2.63
C THR A 145 15.56 -3.86 1.09
N ASN A 146 14.67 -4.61 0.40
CA ASN A 146 14.59 -4.55 -1.06
C ASN A 146 14.30 -3.14 -1.58
N TYR A 147 13.59 -2.31 -0.83
CA TYR A 147 13.27 -0.93 -1.24
C TYR A 147 14.52 -0.08 -1.48
N ILE A 148 15.58 -0.31 -0.71
CA ILE A 148 16.83 0.42 -0.88
C ILE A 148 17.83 -0.36 -1.75
N THR A 149 17.94 -1.67 -1.60
CA THR A 149 18.86 -2.47 -2.42
C THR A 149 18.47 -2.45 -3.89
N GLY A 150 17.16 -2.42 -4.19
CA GLY A 150 16.63 -2.31 -5.55
C GLY A 150 17.09 -1.08 -6.31
N ILE A 151 17.44 -0.01 -5.63
CA ILE A 151 17.98 1.23 -6.21
C ILE A 151 19.47 1.42 -5.95
N GLY A 152 20.15 0.37 -5.44
CA GLY A 152 21.61 0.33 -5.33
C GLY A 152 22.16 0.90 -4.02
N TYR A 153 21.46 0.71 -2.91
CA TYR A 153 22.02 0.93 -1.58
C TYR A 153 23.20 0.00 -1.32
N ASP A 154 24.28 0.51 -0.73
CA ASP A 154 25.42 -0.28 -0.29
C ASP A 154 25.70 0.02 1.20
N ALA A 155 25.67 -1.03 2.03
CA ALA A 155 25.91 -0.95 3.46
C ALA A 155 27.33 -0.48 3.81
N ASP A 156 28.31 -0.60 2.90
CA ASP A 156 29.69 -0.12 3.05
C ASP A 156 29.85 1.35 2.66
N GLY A 157 28.76 2.04 2.32
CA GLY A 157 28.77 3.48 2.01
C GLY A 157 28.99 3.85 0.55
N ASN A 158 29.07 2.87 -0.37
CA ASN A 158 29.28 3.09 -1.81
C ASN A 158 27.94 3.03 -2.60
N SER A 159 26.89 3.55 -2.01
CA SER A 159 25.55 3.55 -2.64
C SER A 159 25.55 4.26 -3.99
N SER A 160 24.75 3.75 -4.93
CA SER A 160 24.66 4.23 -6.29
C SER A 160 24.07 5.64 -6.41
N GLU A 161 24.24 6.29 -7.55
CA GLU A 161 23.62 7.57 -7.87
C GLU A 161 22.07 7.46 -7.92
N GLN A 162 21.51 6.28 -8.27
CA GLN A 162 20.07 6.05 -8.20
C GLN A 162 19.57 6.10 -6.76
N TYR A 163 20.29 5.45 -5.83
CA TYR A 163 19.93 5.52 -4.41
C TYR A 163 19.94 6.97 -3.90
N LYS A 164 21.01 7.70 -4.16
CA LYS A 164 21.17 9.10 -3.73
C LYS A 164 20.10 10.02 -4.30
N LYS A 165 19.60 9.73 -5.51
CA LYS A 165 18.56 10.52 -6.19
C LYS A 165 17.16 10.19 -5.74
N PHE A 166 16.83 8.91 -5.52
CA PHE A 166 15.46 8.45 -5.33
C PHE A 166 15.11 8.09 -3.89
N TRP A 167 16.11 7.93 -3.01
CA TRP A 167 15.86 7.75 -1.59
C TRP A 167 15.96 9.09 -0.83
N PRO A 168 15.05 9.40 0.11
CA PRO A 168 13.93 8.59 0.60
C PRO A 168 12.76 8.51 -0.40
N ALA A 169 12.01 7.41 -0.33
CA ALA A 169 10.79 7.23 -1.10
C ALA A 169 9.75 8.30 -0.74
N ASP A 170 9.07 8.84 -1.76
CA ASP A 170 7.96 9.77 -1.54
C ASP A 170 6.74 9.04 -0.96
N LEU A 171 6.48 7.83 -1.42
CA LEU A 171 5.34 7.02 -1.01
C LEU A 171 5.66 5.54 -1.03
N HIS A 172 5.35 4.84 0.07
CA HIS A 172 5.13 3.41 0.09
C HIS A 172 3.63 3.14 0.00
N LEU A 173 3.17 2.64 -1.13
CA LEU A 173 1.79 2.24 -1.37
C LEU A 173 1.67 0.73 -1.16
N ILE A 174 0.99 0.33 -0.10
CA ILE A 174 0.94 -1.06 0.36
C ILE A 174 -0.48 -1.47 0.78
N GLY A 175 -0.75 -2.77 0.86
CA GLY A 175 -1.96 -3.28 1.49
C GLY A 175 -1.96 -3.06 3.01
N LYS A 176 -3.11 -2.78 3.59
CA LYS A 176 -3.25 -2.57 5.04
C LYS A 176 -2.80 -3.75 5.91
N ASP A 177 -2.77 -4.96 5.35
CA ASP A 177 -2.34 -6.18 6.03
C ASP A 177 -0.84 -6.19 6.39
N ILE A 178 -0.04 -5.41 5.66
CA ILE A 178 1.40 -5.27 5.93
C ILE A 178 1.78 -3.89 6.47
N ILE A 179 0.80 -3.10 6.93
CA ILE A 179 1.03 -1.73 7.44
C ILE A 179 2.01 -1.70 8.60
N ARG A 180 1.90 -2.64 9.55
CA ARG A 180 2.77 -2.75 10.70
C ARG A 180 4.25 -2.86 10.31
N PHE A 181 4.55 -3.67 9.31
CA PHE A 181 5.93 -3.88 8.85
C PHE A 181 6.52 -2.62 8.21
N HIS A 182 5.71 -1.84 7.50
CA HIS A 182 6.14 -0.64 6.79
C HIS A 182 6.15 0.64 7.64
N THR A 183 5.39 0.66 8.73
CA THR A 183 5.28 1.85 9.59
C THR A 183 5.98 1.70 10.94
N ILE A 184 6.34 0.47 11.34
CA ILE A 184 7.07 0.20 12.58
C ILE A 184 8.43 -0.44 12.28
N TYR A 185 8.48 -1.63 11.65
CA TYR A 185 9.75 -2.35 11.45
C TYR A 185 10.68 -1.62 10.49
N TRP A 186 10.19 -1.24 9.33
CA TRP A 186 10.99 -0.58 8.31
C TRP A 186 11.58 0.76 8.75
N PRO A 187 10.82 1.71 9.31
CA PRO A 187 11.39 2.94 9.85
C PRO A 187 12.44 2.69 10.93
N ILE A 188 12.23 1.72 11.80
CA ILE A 188 13.20 1.39 12.86
C ILE A 188 14.48 0.80 12.27
N PHE A 189 14.41 -0.07 11.26
CA PHE A 189 15.61 -0.57 10.57
C PHE A 189 16.37 0.58 9.89
N LEU A 190 15.68 1.50 9.24
CA LEU A 190 16.30 2.69 8.64
C LEU A 190 16.95 3.59 9.69
N MET A 191 16.28 3.83 10.81
CA MET A 191 16.86 4.58 11.93
C MET A 191 18.15 3.95 12.47
N ALA A 192 18.19 2.62 12.57
CA ALA A 192 19.36 1.89 13.01
C ALA A 192 20.50 1.92 11.99
N LEU A 193 20.18 1.94 10.70
CA LEU A 193 21.14 2.09 9.62
C LEU A 193 21.66 3.53 9.45
N GLY A 194 20.97 4.50 10.06
CA GLY A 194 21.26 5.93 9.88
C GLY A 194 20.71 6.51 8.57
N GLU A 195 19.73 5.82 7.97
CA GLU A 195 19.14 6.22 6.70
C GLU A 195 17.85 7.05 6.90
N PRO A 196 17.53 7.97 5.98
CA PRO A 196 16.31 8.75 6.06
C PRO A 196 15.07 7.87 5.87
N LEU A 197 13.96 8.28 6.53
CA LEU A 197 12.68 7.58 6.44
C LEU A 197 11.93 7.94 5.17
N PRO A 198 11.05 7.05 4.63
CA PRO A 198 10.11 7.42 3.58
C PRO A 198 9.20 8.55 4.04
N LYS A 199 8.75 9.40 3.11
CA LYS A 199 7.93 10.55 3.45
C LYS A 199 6.52 10.14 3.87
N GLN A 200 5.96 9.12 3.22
CA GLN A 200 4.60 8.62 3.48
C GLN A 200 4.50 7.12 3.28
N VAL A 201 3.69 6.49 4.11
CA VAL A 201 3.20 5.11 3.95
C VAL A 201 1.68 5.14 3.89
N PHE A 202 1.11 4.67 2.78
CA PHE A 202 -0.33 4.55 2.60
C PHE A 202 -0.74 3.08 2.59
N GLY A 203 -1.53 2.68 3.58
CA GLY A 203 -2.10 1.34 3.68
C GLY A 203 -3.48 1.29 3.05
N HIS A 204 -3.57 0.91 1.76
CA HIS A 204 -4.85 0.84 1.07
C HIS A 204 -5.72 -0.31 1.62
N PRO A 205 -7.05 -0.15 1.60
CA PRO A 205 -8.00 -1.16 2.06
C PRO A 205 -8.04 -2.38 1.13
N TRP A 206 -8.77 -3.41 1.57
CA TRP A 206 -9.00 -4.61 0.77
C TRP A 206 -10.22 -4.47 -0.15
N LEU A 207 -10.22 -5.27 -1.22
CA LEU A 207 -11.43 -5.64 -1.93
C LEU A 207 -11.93 -6.98 -1.38
N LEU A 208 -13.15 -6.97 -0.82
CA LEU A 208 -13.80 -8.13 -0.23
C LEU A 208 -14.78 -8.74 -1.23
N GLN A 209 -14.92 -10.05 -1.21
CA GLN A 209 -16.00 -10.75 -1.90
C GLN A 209 -17.03 -11.23 -0.88
N GLY A 210 -18.26 -10.71 -0.99
CA GLY A 210 -19.27 -10.91 0.05
C GLY A 210 -18.79 -10.39 1.41
N ASP A 211 -18.92 -11.19 2.44
CA ASP A 211 -18.60 -10.79 3.83
C ASP A 211 -17.14 -11.05 4.22
N GLY A 212 -16.26 -11.37 3.27
CA GLY A 212 -14.93 -11.78 3.66
C GLY A 212 -13.79 -11.57 2.68
N LYS A 213 -12.59 -11.68 3.23
CA LYS A 213 -11.34 -11.64 2.46
C LYS A 213 -11.30 -12.79 1.44
N MET A 214 -10.92 -12.47 0.20
CA MET A 214 -10.63 -13.47 -0.82
C MET A 214 -9.45 -14.33 -0.41
N SER A 215 -9.59 -15.65 -0.55
CA SER A 215 -8.55 -16.60 -0.21
C SER A 215 -8.60 -17.81 -1.16
N LYS A 216 -7.44 -18.21 -1.66
CA LYS A 216 -7.30 -19.42 -2.50
C LYS A 216 -7.85 -20.67 -1.81
N SER A 217 -7.64 -20.76 -0.49
CA SER A 217 -8.13 -21.90 0.30
C SER A 217 -9.65 -21.96 0.46
N LYS A 218 -10.32 -20.82 0.29
CA LYS A 218 -11.80 -20.74 0.32
C LYS A 218 -12.43 -20.84 -1.06
N GLY A 219 -11.62 -20.80 -2.14
CA GLY A 219 -12.11 -20.87 -3.51
C GLY A 219 -12.92 -19.63 -3.96
N ASN A 220 -12.85 -18.53 -3.23
CA ASN A 220 -13.60 -17.31 -3.50
C ASN A 220 -12.74 -16.19 -4.12
N VAL A 221 -11.67 -16.54 -4.83
CA VAL A 221 -10.80 -15.55 -5.49
C VAL A 221 -11.37 -15.20 -6.85
N ILE A 222 -11.56 -13.91 -7.10
CA ILE A 222 -11.83 -13.37 -8.42
C ILE A 222 -10.49 -12.91 -9.00
N TYR A 223 -10.09 -13.47 -10.12
CA TYR A 223 -8.83 -13.14 -10.76
C TYR A 223 -9.00 -11.95 -11.71
N ALA A 224 -7.99 -11.07 -11.75
CA ALA A 224 -8.02 -9.89 -12.61
C ALA A 224 -8.10 -10.26 -14.10
N ASP A 225 -7.46 -11.36 -14.50
CA ASP A 225 -7.48 -11.85 -15.88
C ASP A 225 -8.90 -12.26 -16.29
N ASP A 226 -9.63 -12.98 -15.44
CA ASP A 226 -11.03 -13.37 -15.69
C ASP A 226 -11.93 -12.12 -15.86
N LEU A 227 -11.71 -11.09 -15.03
CA LEU A 227 -12.44 -9.84 -15.16
C LEU A 227 -12.12 -9.12 -16.48
N VAL A 228 -10.84 -9.08 -16.86
CA VAL A 228 -10.42 -8.44 -18.12
C VAL A 228 -10.97 -9.17 -19.33
N ASP A 229 -11.00 -10.50 -19.32
CA ASP A 229 -11.56 -11.30 -20.41
C ASP A 229 -13.07 -11.08 -20.58
N MET A 230 -13.79 -10.86 -19.46
CA MET A 230 -15.24 -10.66 -19.51
C MET A 230 -15.67 -9.22 -19.80
N PHE A 231 -14.97 -8.24 -19.21
CA PHE A 231 -15.41 -6.84 -19.22
C PHE A 231 -14.47 -5.88 -19.98
N GLY A 232 -13.30 -6.33 -20.35
CA GLY A 232 -12.26 -5.50 -20.94
C GLY A 232 -11.45 -4.72 -19.88
N VAL A 233 -10.22 -4.40 -20.24
CA VAL A 233 -9.22 -3.80 -19.31
C VAL A 233 -9.66 -2.43 -18.77
N ASP A 234 -10.30 -1.60 -19.60
CA ASP A 234 -10.70 -0.24 -19.21
C ASP A 234 -11.80 -0.25 -18.16
N ALA A 235 -12.80 -1.13 -18.33
CA ALA A 235 -13.89 -1.29 -17.36
C ALA A 235 -13.38 -1.82 -16.01
N VAL A 236 -12.45 -2.79 -16.03
CA VAL A 236 -11.84 -3.33 -14.81
C VAL A 236 -11.01 -2.24 -14.10
N ARG A 237 -10.22 -1.46 -14.83
CA ARG A 237 -9.44 -0.35 -14.26
C ARG A 237 -10.34 0.71 -13.64
N TYR A 238 -11.41 1.10 -14.34
CA TYR A 238 -12.40 2.03 -13.81
C TYR A 238 -13.01 1.50 -12.51
N PHE A 239 -13.49 0.26 -12.52
CA PHE A 239 -14.11 -0.37 -11.35
C PHE A 239 -13.18 -0.39 -10.13
N VAL A 240 -11.94 -0.87 -10.30
CA VAL A 240 -10.99 -0.99 -9.18
C VAL A 240 -10.67 0.38 -8.57
N LEU A 241 -10.56 1.43 -9.39
CA LEU A 241 -10.29 2.78 -8.88
C LEU A 241 -11.54 3.39 -8.22
N HIS A 242 -12.72 3.16 -8.80
CA HIS A 242 -13.99 3.71 -8.30
C HIS A 242 -14.45 3.05 -6.99
N GLU A 243 -14.32 1.71 -6.89
CA GLU A 243 -14.80 0.94 -5.74
C GLU A 243 -13.73 0.77 -4.63
N MET A 244 -12.59 1.45 -4.73
CA MET A 244 -11.57 1.46 -3.68
C MET A 244 -11.73 2.70 -2.79
N PRO A 245 -12.48 2.61 -1.67
CA PRO A 245 -12.60 3.72 -0.73
C PRO A 245 -11.24 4.10 -0.13
N PHE A 246 -11.11 5.34 0.34
CA PHE A 246 -9.86 5.81 0.92
C PHE A 246 -9.44 5.04 2.19
N GLU A 247 -10.40 4.68 3.04
CA GLU A 247 -10.14 4.16 4.39
C GLU A 247 -10.79 2.80 4.67
N ASN A 248 -12.01 2.60 4.17
CA ASN A 248 -12.79 1.39 4.41
C ASN A 248 -12.56 0.35 3.30
N ASP A 249 -12.83 -0.93 3.60
CA ASP A 249 -12.76 -1.97 2.60
C ASP A 249 -13.83 -1.78 1.52
N GLY A 250 -13.42 -2.01 0.26
CA GLY A 250 -14.32 -2.06 -0.87
C GLY A 250 -14.91 -3.47 -1.05
N VAL A 251 -15.94 -3.57 -1.86
CA VAL A 251 -16.58 -4.85 -2.22
C VAL A 251 -16.45 -5.07 -3.71
N ILE A 252 -16.16 -6.30 -4.10
CA ILE A 252 -16.18 -6.75 -5.51
C ILE A 252 -17.21 -7.86 -5.67
N SER A 253 -18.13 -7.71 -6.63
CA SER A 253 -19.01 -8.76 -7.09
C SER A 253 -19.27 -8.62 -8.59
N TRP A 254 -19.73 -9.70 -9.21
CA TRP A 254 -20.11 -9.68 -10.63
C TRP A 254 -21.25 -8.71 -10.90
N GLU A 255 -22.24 -8.66 -10.01
CA GLU A 255 -23.40 -7.77 -10.11
C GLU A 255 -22.97 -6.31 -10.04
N LEU A 256 -22.07 -5.96 -9.13
CA LEU A 256 -21.56 -4.60 -8.99
C LEU A 256 -20.73 -4.18 -10.20
N MET A 257 -19.93 -5.08 -10.78
CA MET A 257 -19.22 -4.83 -12.04
C MET A 257 -20.20 -4.47 -13.17
N VAL A 258 -21.26 -5.28 -13.34
CA VAL A 258 -22.29 -5.03 -14.37
C VAL A 258 -23.01 -3.72 -14.10
N GLU A 259 -23.33 -3.42 -12.85
CA GLU A 259 -23.97 -2.16 -12.45
C GLU A 259 -23.13 -0.94 -12.85
N ARG A 260 -21.83 -0.94 -12.50
CA ARG A 260 -20.93 0.18 -12.83
C ARG A 260 -20.76 0.37 -14.33
N MET A 261 -20.65 -0.72 -15.08
CA MET A 261 -20.58 -0.62 -16.54
C MET A 261 -21.84 -0.01 -17.14
N ASN A 262 -23.00 -0.45 -16.67
CA ASN A 262 -24.28 0.04 -17.22
C ASN A 262 -24.58 1.46 -16.75
N SER A 263 -24.45 1.74 -15.44
CA SER A 263 -24.82 3.03 -14.88
C SER A 263 -23.82 4.13 -15.21
N ASP A 264 -22.55 3.89 -14.97
CA ASP A 264 -21.53 4.93 -15.03
C ASP A 264 -20.97 5.07 -16.44
N LEU A 265 -20.52 3.98 -17.05
CA LEU A 265 -19.87 4.02 -18.34
C LEU A 265 -20.89 4.14 -19.50
N ALA A 266 -21.93 3.30 -19.52
CA ALA A 266 -22.91 3.33 -20.61
C ALA A 266 -23.95 4.44 -20.44
N ASN A 267 -24.67 4.48 -19.31
CA ASN A 267 -25.80 5.40 -19.13
C ASN A 267 -25.36 6.83 -18.76
N THR A 268 -24.27 7.02 -18.06
CA THR A 268 -23.78 8.37 -17.73
C THR A 268 -22.85 8.89 -18.82
N LEU A 269 -21.64 8.34 -18.92
CA LEU A 269 -20.64 8.84 -19.87
C LEU A 269 -21.05 8.56 -21.34
N GLY A 270 -21.48 7.34 -21.64
CA GLY A 270 -21.88 6.95 -23.00
C GLY A 270 -23.07 7.74 -23.50
N ASN A 271 -24.09 7.99 -22.67
CA ASN A 271 -25.23 8.83 -23.03
C ASN A 271 -24.85 10.30 -23.20
N LEU A 272 -23.96 10.84 -22.36
CA LEU A 272 -23.47 12.21 -22.55
C LEU A 272 -22.83 12.37 -23.94
N VAL A 273 -21.91 11.48 -24.29
CA VAL A 273 -21.24 11.51 -25.60
C VAL A 273 -22.23 11.31 -26.75
N ASN A 274 -23.06 10.27 -26.68
CA ASN A 274 -24.04 9.94 -27.73
C ASN A 274 -25.03 11.07 -27.97
N ARG A 275 -25.64 11.64 -26.92
CA ARG A 275 -26.60 12.75 -27.04
C ARG A 275 -25.92 14.01 -27.56
N THR A 276 -24.73 14.36 -27.12
CA THR A 276 -23.99 15.51 -27.60
C THR A 276 -23.71 15.39 -29.09
N ILE A 277 -23.20 14.25 -29.55
CA ILE A 277 -22.93 14.00 -30.97
C ILE A 277 -24.23 13.97 -31.80
N ALA A 278 -25.28 13.30 -31.33
CA ALA A 278 -26.55 13.23 -32.01
C ALA A 278 -27.19 14.62 -32.19
N MET A 279 -27.16 15.45 -31.15
CA MET A 279 -27.65 16.82 -31.20
C MET A 279 -26.81 17.69 -32.14
N SER A 280 -25.48 17.57 -32.08
CA SER A 280 -24.57 18.28 -33.01
C SER A 280 -24.87 17.91 -34.45
N ASN A 281 -25.05 16.64 -34.77
CA ASN A 281 -25.41 16.19 -36.12
C ASN A 281 -26.79 16.71 -36.54
N LYS A 282 -27.79 16.62 -35.67
CA LYS A 282 -29.17 17.00 -35.95
C LYS A 282 -29.34 18.49 -36.21
N TYR A 283 -28.72 19.33 -35.40
CA TYR A 283 -28.94 20.79 -35.41
C TYR A 283 -27.86 21.57 -36.14
N PHE A 284 -26.65 21.03 -36.24
CA PHE A 284 -25.50 21.73 -36.82
C PHE A 284 -24.79 20.95 -37.94
N GLY A 285 -25.38 19.85 -38.41
CA GLY A 285 -24.77 19.01 -39.45
C GLY A 285 -23.42 18.42 -39.08
N GLY A 286 -23.18 18.17 -37.75
CA GLY A 286 -21.92 17.67 -37.24
C GLY A 286 -20.81 18.72 -37.15
N ASN A 287 -21.11 19.98 -37.45
CA ASN A 287 -20.14 21.06 -37.33
C ASN A 287 -20.13 21.66 -35.93
N VAL A 288 -18.92 21.83 -35.37
CA VAL A 288 -18.71 22.58 -34.12
C VAL A 288 -18.20 23.97 -34.51
N ALA A 289 -19.10 24.96 -34.48
CA ALA A 289 -18.72 26.33 -34.73
C ALA A 289 -18.02 26.93 -33.50
N LYS A 290 -17.00 27.77 -33.75
CA LYS A 290 -16.43 28.59 -32.70
C LYS A 290 -17.47 29.64 -32.31
N THR A 291 -17.94 29.64 -31.07
CA THR A 291 -18.87 30.65 -30.57
C THR A 291 -18.21 32.03 -30.65
N GLY A 292 -18.87 32.95 -31.39
CA GLY A 292 -18.49 34.38 -31.36
C GLY A 292 -18.96 35.03 -30.06
N ALA A 293 -18.47 36.23 -29.82
CA ALA A 293 -18.79 36.99 -28.59
C ALA A 293 -20.32 37.35 -28.47
N ASP A 294 -21.10 37.13 -29.52
CA ASP A 294 -22.52 37.49 -29.59
C ASP A 294 -23.50 36.32 -29.39
N THR A 295 -23.02 35.09 -29.19
CA THR A 295 -23.86 33.95 -28.87
C THR A 295 -23.76 33.60 -27.38
N THR A 296 -24.20 34.50 -26.54
CA THR A 296 -24.43 34.19 -25.14
C THR A 296 -25.70 33.34 -25.05
N GLY A 297 -25.57 32.09 -24.63
CA GLY A 297 -26.71 31.25 -24.27
C GLY A 297 -27.37 31.72 -22.98
N ALA A 298 -27.65 33.02 -22.89
CA ALA A 298 -28.25 33.61 -21.71
C ALA A 298 -29.73 33.20 -21.64
N GLY A 299 -29.97 32.21 -20.75
CA GLY A 299 -31.31 31.97 -20.23
C GLY A 299 -31.60 32.90 -19.05
N THR A 300 -32.87 33.04 -18.71
CA THR A 300 -33.26 33.65 -17.43
C THR A 300 -33.90 32.58 -16.55
N ASP A 301 -33.60 32.61 -15.24
CA ASP A 301 -34.29 31.79 -14.26
C ASP A 301 -35.75 32.26 -14.06
N GLU A 302 -36.50 31.57 -13.23
CA GLU A 302 -37.90 31.90 -12.89
C GLU A 302 -38.09 33.28 -12.24
N ASN A 303 -37.00 33.93 -11.81
CA ASN A 303 -36.94 35.27 -11.21
C ASN A 303 -36.41 36.33 -12.19
N GLY A 304 -36.11 35.94 -13.45
CA GLY A 304 -35.60 36.86 -14.46
C GLY A 304 -34.08 37.16 -14.36
N ALA A 305 -33.33 36.43 -13.57
CA ALA A 305 -31.87 36.57 -13.50
C ALA A 305 -31.21 35.85 -14.72
N SER A 306 -30.24 36.52 -15.35
CA SER A 306 -29.49 35.96 -16.49
C SER A 306 -28.67 34.73 -16.05
N LEU A 307 -28.87 33.59 -16.71
CA LEU A 307 -28.12 32.37 -16.56
C LEU A 307 -27.09 32.29 -17.68
N ASP A 308 -25.81 32.35 -17.32
CA ASP A 308 -24.69 32.14 -18.26
C ASP A 308 -24.24 30.67 -18.21
N PHE A 309 -25.00 29.79 -18.88
CA PHE A 309 -24.70 28.36 -18.96
C PHE A 309 -23.35 28.07 -19.61
N ASP A 310 -22.89 28.90 -20.54
CA ASP A 310 -21.59 28.71 -21.20
C ASP A 310 -20.44 28.99 -20.25
N ALA A 311 -20.54 30.02 -19.42
CA ALA A 311 -19.55 30.35 -18.39
C ALA A 311 -19.50 29.26 -17.31
N GLU A 312 -20.65 28.76 -16.85
CA GLU A 312 -20.73 27.67 -15.88
C GLU A 312 -20.11 26.39 -16.42
N LEU A 313 -20.51 25.95 -17.62
CA LEU A 313 -19.97 24.76 -18.26
C LEU A 313 -18.45 24.88 -18.45
N LYS A 314 -17.99 26.02 -18.93
CA LYS A 314 -16.57 26.29 -19.10
C LYS A 314 -15.81 26.21 -17.77
N ALA A 315 -16.36 26.80 -16.70
CA ALA A 315 -15.75 26.72 -15.37
C ALA A 315 -15.66 25.30 -14.83
N VAL A 316 -16.72 24.49 -15.00
CA VAL A 316 -16.72 23.07 -14.62
C VAL A 316 -15.65 22.31 -15.39
N VAL A 317 -15.63 22.42 -16.73
CA VAL A 317 -14.68 21.67 -17.57
C VAL A 317 -13.24 22.08 -17.28
N THR A 318 -12.96 23.38 -17.24
CA THR A 318 -11.58 23.86 -17.01
C THR A 318 -11.09 23.61 -15.58
N GLY A 319 -12.00 23.60 -14.60
CA GLY A 319 -11.69 23.32 -13.20
C GLY A 319 -11.56 21.82 -12.87
N THR A 320 -12.04 20.91 -13.73
CA THR A 320 -12.04 19.47 -13.45
C THR A 320 -10.64 18.93 -13.23
N LYS A 321 -9.68 19.29 -14.09
CA LYS A 321 -8.29 18.83 -13.94
C LYS A 321 -7.72 19.14 -12.56
N ALA A 322 -7.88 20.37 -12.09
CA ALA A 322 -7.36 20.78 -10.79
C ALA A 322 -8.00 20.01 -9.63
N ARG A 323 -9.33 19.76 -9.71
CA ARG A 323 -10.05 18.95 -8.71
C ARG A 323 -9.57 17.51 -8.66
N VAL A 324 -9.39 16.88 -9.83
CA VAL A 324 -8.84 15.52 -9.93
C VAL A 324 -7.41 15.46 -9.36
N GLU A 325 -6.55 16.40 -9.76
CA GLU A 325 -5.18 16.45 -9.26
C GLU A 325 -5.11 16.63 -7.75
N ASP A 326 -5.99 17.43 -7.16
CA ASP A 326 -6.04 17.64 -5.71
C ASP A 326 -6.43 16.36 -4.96
N LYS A 327 -7.46 15.65 -5.44
CA LYS A 327 -7.86 14.35 -4.90
C LYS A 327 -6.77 13.29 -5.06
N MET A 328 -6.14 13.23 -6.23
CA MET A 328 -5.05 12.28 -6.50
C MET A 328 -3.81 12.53 -5.63
N LYS A 329 -3.47 13.79 -5.33
CA LYS A 329 -2.34 14.12 -4.43
C LYS A 329 -2.51 13.54 -3.04
N THR A 330 -3.73 13.42 -2.57
CA THR A 330 -4.07 12.86 -1.26
C THR A 330 -4.55 11.41 -1.33
N LEU A 331 -4.40 10.75 -2.48
CA LEU A 331 -4.76 9.34 -2.73
C LEU A 331 -6.26 9.02 -2.59
N HIS A 332 -7.13 10.02 -2.68
CA HIS A 332 -8.58 9.85 -2.73
C HIS A 332 -9.01 9.48 -4.16
N VAL A 333 -8.59 8.30 -4.60
CA VAL A 333 -8.67 7.85 -5.99
C VAL A 333 -10.13 7.69 -6.44
N ALA A 334 -10.99 7.17 -5.57
CA ALA A 334 -12.41 6.99 -5.88
C ALA A 334 -13.16 8.34 -6.02
N ASP A 335 -12.69 9.39 -5.35
CA ASP A 335 -13.28 10.73 -5.43
C ASP A 335 -12.78 11.52 -6.66
N ALA A 336 -11.65 11.09 -7.25
CA ALA A 336 -11.02 11.76 -8.38
C ALA A 336 -11.67 11.40 -9.71
#